data_d56478397ec8c155eaa2979cc111c87f
#
_entry.id   d56478397ec8c155eaa2979cc111c87f
#
_cell.length_a   1.000
_cell.length_b   1.000
_cell.length_c   1.000
_cell.angle_alpha   90.00
_cell.angle_beta   90.00
_cell.angle_gamma   90.00
#
_symmetry.space_group_name_H-M   'P 1'
#
loop_
_entity.id
_entity.type
_entity.pdbx_description
1 polymer ?
#
loop_
_entity_poly.entity_id
_entity_poly.type
_entity_poly.pdbx_seq_one_letter_code
_entity_poly.pdbx_strand_id
1 'polypeptide(L)'
;FGNWICTDSVNGLEGDPTAFRISDDQGKSWKLVEMPESNGAVHANVVELEPGKLIALMRSRFADFVYISHSEDNGDTWTKPEPTVLPNNNSSISALKLQSGRLAIAYNPTHVPNPQYGKVAWPGLRCPVAVALSEDGGKTFPMVRLMERGEGFSGEENTTNNKQYEYPYLMQGKDGRMHLAYAYKNRIGIKYVS
;
A
#
# COMPACT_ATOMS: atom_id res chain seq x y z
N PHE A 1 4.30 23.73 2.93
CA PHE A 1 3.63 23.04 4.04
C PHE A 1 2.36 22.45 3.49
N GLY A 2 2.25 21.10 3.44
CA GLY A 2 1.06 20.39 2.96
C GLY A 2 0.11 20.06 4.10
N ASN A 3 -1.09 19.62 3.76
CA ASN A 3 -2.04 19.07 4.73
C ASN A 3 -1.49 17.78 5.33
N TRP A 4 -1.77 17.54 6.59
CA TRP A 4 -1.51 16.26 7.22
C TRP A 4 -2.72 15.35 7.01
N ILE A 5 -2.50 14.17 6.48
CA ILE A 5 -3.56 13.20 6.20
C ILE A 5 -3.22 11.90 6.93
N CYS A 6 -4.12 11.46 7.79
CA CYS A 6 -4.06 10.16 8.45
C CYS A 6 -5.23 9.29 8.00
N THR A 7 -5.00 8.01 7.79
CA THR A 7 -6.06 7.06 7.46
C THR A 7 -6.81 6.65 8.72
N ASP A 8 -8.13 6.52 8.61
CA ASP A 8 -9.02 6.12 9.70
C ASP A 8 -9.99 5.06 9.17
N SER A 9 -9.59 3.80 9.24
CA SER A 9 -10.42 2.65 8.91
C SER A 9 -9.89 1.43 9.65
N VAL A 10 -10.76 0.76 10.35
CA VAL A 10 -10.38 -0.40 11.19
C VAL A 10 -10.66 -1.71 10.48
N ASN A 11 -11.88 -1.96 10.06
CA ASN A 11 -12.30 -3.24 9.50
C ASN A 11 -12.47 -3.21 7.98
N GLY A 12 -12.92 -2.07 7.41
CA GLY A 12 -13.15 -1.89 5.99
C GLY A 12 -14.29 -2.74 5.45
N LEU A 13 -15.24 -3.11 6.30
CA LEU A 13 -16.47 -3.80 5.93
C LEU A 13 -17.62 -2.82 5.77
N GLU A 14 -18.80 -3.31 5.45
CA GLU A 14 -20.02 -2.49 5.37
C GLU A 14 -20.23 -1.70 6.67
N GLY A 15 -20.44 -0.38 6.54
CA GLY A 15 -20.55 0.53 7.67
C GLY A 15 -19.23 1.03 8.28
N ASP A 16 -18.07 0.63 7.72
CA ASP A 16 -16.74 1.10 8.14
C ASP A 16 -15.93 1.54 6.90
N PRO A 17 -16.28 2.67 6.27
CA PRO A 17 -15.56 3.18 5.11
C PRO A 17 -14.15 3.64 5.49
N THR A 18 -13.25 3.63 4.53
CA THR A 18 -11.96 4.31 4.68
C THR A 18 -12.18 5.80 4.77
N ALA A 19 -11.57 6.42 5.76
CA ALA A 19 -11.64 7.85 5.98
C ALA A 19 -10.25 8.45 6.17
N PHE A 20 -10.15 9.75 6.04
CA PHE A 20 -8.95 10.53 6.29
C PHE A 20 -9.22 11.60 7.34
N ARG A 21 -8.28 11.79 8.24
CA ARG A 21 -8.21 12.97 9.10
C ARG A 21 -7.22 13.93 8.48
N ILE A 22 -7.68 15.12 8.13
CA ILE A 22 -6.90 16.15 7.45
C ILE A 22 -6.73 17.34 8.37
N SER A 23 -5.50 17.86 8.46
CA SER A 23 -5.17 19.08 9.19
C SER A 23 -4.41 20.04 8.28
N ASP A 24 -4.82 21.28 8.24
CA ASP A 24 -4.17 22.40 7.55
C ASP A 24 -3.46 23.37 8.51
N ASP A 25 -3.57 23.13 9.82
CA ASP A 25 -3.04 23.96 10.91
C ASP A 25 -1.95 23.27 11.76
N GLN A 26 -1.21 22.34 11.15
CA GLN A 26 -0.13 21.56 11.79
C GLN A 26 -0.61 20.64 12.93
N GLY A 27 -1.81 20.05 12.76
CA GLY A 27 -2.35 19.06 13.68
C GLY A 27 -3.09 19.64 14.88
N LYS A 28 -3.37 20.94 14.91
CA LYS A 28 -4.14 21.56 15.98
C LYS A 28 -5.63 21.23 15.87
N SER A 29 -6.14 21.19 14.66
CA SER A 29 -7.50 20.73 14.36
C SER A 29 -7.51 19.72 13.21
N TRP A 30 -8.54 18.90 13.13
CA TRP A 30 -8.69 17.82 12.17
C TRP A 30 -10.11 17.74 11.63
N LYS A 31 -10.27 17.69 10.31
CA LYS A 31 -11.53 17.32 9.67
C LYS A 31 -11.51 15.87 9.26
N LEU A 32 -12.67 15.21 9.33
CA LEU A 32 -12.87 13.85 8.84
C LEU A 32 -13.43 13.91 7.42
N VAL A 33 -12.82 13.17 6.50
CA VAL A 33 -13.26 13.03 5.11
C VAL A 33 -13.42 11.54 4.83
N GLU A 34 -14.62 11.10 4.57
CA GLU A 34 -14.92 9.71 4.21
C GLU A 34 -14.73 9.49 2.71
N MET A 35 -14.15 8.34 2.36
CA MET A 35 -14.01 7.92 0.98
C MET A 35 -15.27 7.15 0.55
N PRO A 36 -15.94 7.55 -0.53
CA PRO A 36 -17.18 6.90 -0.96
C PRO A 36 -16.93 5.46 -1.40
N GLU A 37 -17.88 4.56 -1.12
CA GLU A 37 -17.88 3.16 -1.55
C GLU A 37 -16.56 2.40 -1.32
N SER A 38 -15.85 2.72 -0.22
CA SER A 38 -14.51 2.19 0.07
C SER A 38 -14.49 0.89 0.87
N ASN A 39 -15.60 0.16 0.92
CA ASN A 39 -15.68 -1.11 1.61
C ASN A 39 -14.61 -2.09 1.11
N GLY A 40 -13.84 -2.64 2.05
CA GLY A 40 -12.75 -3.57 1.75
C GLY A 40 -11.41 -2.92 1.40
N ALA A 41 -11.38 -1.67 0.96
CA ALA A 41 -10.15 -0.93 0.73
C ALA A 41 -9.70 -0.24 2.01
N VAL A 42 -8.54 -0.59 2.57
CA VAL A 42 -8.09 -0.10 3.88
C VAL A 42 -6.60 0.22 3.92
N HIS A 43 -6.17 0.90 4.99
CA HIS A 43 -4.78 1.25 5.26
C HIS A 43 -4.15 2.01 4.08
N ALA A 44 -4.76 3.11 3.72
CA ALA A 44 -4.34 3.92 2.58
C ALA A 44 -2.94 4.51 2.76
N ASN A 45 -2.16 4.46 1.69
CA ASN A 45 -0.94 5.23 1.50
C ASN A 45 -1.27 6.41 0.60
N VAL A 46 -1.24 7.63 1.13
CA VAL A 46 -1.50 8.85 0.37
C VAL A 46 -0.21 9.36 -0.24
N VAL A 47 -0.24 9.63 -1.55
CA VAL A 47 0.90 10.14 -2.30
C VAL A 47 0.45 11.37 -3.10
N GLU A 48 1.17 12.49 -2.96
CA GLU A 48 0.96 13.68 -3.78
C GLU A 48 1.71 13.52 -5.10
N LEU A 49 0.96 13.46 -6.20
CA LEU A 49 1.53 13.37 -7.56
C LEU A 49 1.91 14.76 -8.09
N GLU A 50 1.04 15.73 -7.91
CA GLU A 50 1.21 17.15 -8.23
C GLU A 50 0.60 17.97 -7.10
N PRO A 51 0.94 19.26 -6.94
CA PRO A 51 0.35 20.09 -5.91
C PRO A 51 -1.18 20.02 -5.91
N GLY A 52 -1.76 19.55 -4.80
CA GLY A 52 -3.19 19.37 -4.62
C GLY A 52 -3.79 18.11 -5.24
N LYS A 53 -3.05 17.38 -6.08
CA LYS A 53 -3.50 16.12 -6.68
C LYS A 53 -2.93 14.92 -5.95
N LEU A 54 -3.77 14.20 -5.27
CA LEU A 54 -3.40 13.08 -4.44
C LEU A 54 -3.93 11.77 -5.01
N ILE A 55 -3.22 10.70 -4.74
CA ILE A 55 -3.74 9.34 -4.83
C ILE A 55 -3.68 8.66 -3.47
N ALA A 56 -4.62 7.78 -3.22
CA ALA A 56 -4.60 6.85 -2.09
C ALA A 56 -4.53 5.43 -2.62
N LEU A 57 -3.43 4.73 -2.30
CA LEU A 57 -3.27 3.32 -2.60
C LEU A 57 -3.60 2.50 -1.35
N MET A 58 -4.46 1.48 -1.49
CA MET A 58 -5.03 0.74 -0.37
C MET A 58 -4.86 -0.76 -0.55
N ARG A 59 -4.64 -1.47 0.56
CA ARG A 59 -4.74 -2.93 0.59
C ARG A 59 -6.20 -3.36 0.56
N SER A 60 -6.45 -4.57 0.08
CA SER A 60 -7.79 -5.14 0.01
C SER A 60 -8.06 -6.18 1.10
N ARG A 61 -9.17 -6.02 1.84
CA ARG A 61 -9.69 -7.05 2.74
C ARG A 61 -10.18 -8.30 2.02
N PHE A 62 -10.50 -8.16 0.74
CA PHE A 62 -10.95 -9.28 -0.10
C PHE A 62 -9.80 -10.11 -0.68
N ALA A 63 -8.56 -9.65 -0.50
CA ALA A 63 -7.33 -10.27 -1.00
C ALA A 63 -7.36 -10.47 -2.53
N ASP A 64 -7.77 -9.46 -3.25
CA ASP A 64 -7.86 -9.38 -4.71
C ASP A 64 -6.77 -8.48 -5.30
N PHE A 65 -6.95 -7.16 -5.28
CA PHE A 65 -6.03 -6.18 -5.88
C PHE A 65 -5.68 -5.06 -4.90
N VAL A 66 -4.62 -4.32 -5.20
CA VAL A 66 -4.41 -2.99 -4.63
C VAL A 66 -5.46 -2.07 -5.22
N TYR A 67 -6.13 -1.29 -4.39
CA TYR A 67 -7.09 -0.28 -4.82
C TYR A 67 -6.44 1.10 -4.88
N ILE A 68 -6.96 1.94 -5.78
CA ILE A 68 -6.53 3.32 -5.95
C ILE A 68 -7.74 4.25 -5.95
N SER A 69 -7.63 5.40 -5.27
CA SER A 69 -8.58 6.50 -5.30
C SER A 69 -7.83 7.80 -5.55
N HIS A 70 -8.51 8.81 -6.09
CA HIS A 70 -7.94 10.08 -6.49
C HIS A 70 -8.62 11.24 -5.79
N SER A 71 -7.84 12.29 -5.51
CA SER A 71 -8.31 13.59 -5.04
C SER A 71 -7.64 14.68 -5.87
N GLU A 72 -8.41 15.69 -6.29
CA GLU A 72 -7.93 16.85 -7.05
C GLU A 72 -7.96 18.16 -6.22
N ASP A 73 -8.26 18.06 -4.91
CA ASP A 73 -8.55 19.18 -4.02
C ASP A 73 -7.87 19.03 -2.63
N ASN A 74 -6.62 18.57 -2.61
CA ASN A 74 -5.83 18.35 -1.39
C ASN A 74 -6.45 17.34 -0.40
N GLY A 75 -7.27 16.40 -0.86
CA GLY A 75 -7.88 15.38 -0.04
C GLY A 75 -9.26 15.75 0.51
N ASP A 76 -9.83 16.86 0.09
CA ASP A 76 -11.17 17.30 0.53
C ASP A 76 -12.27 16.40 -0.02
N THR A 77 -12.08 15.88 -1.23
CA THR A 77 -12.93 14.84 -1.81
C THR A 77 -12.12 13.74 -2.46
N TRP A 78 -12.68 12.55 -2.52
CA TRP A 78 -12.04 11.36 -3.07
C TRP A 78 -13.00 10.64 -4.03
N THR A 79 -12.42 10.06 -5.08
CA THR A 79 -13.18 9.16 -5.94
C THR A 79 -13.46 7.84 -5.22
N LYS A 80 -14.45 7.07 -5.71
CA LYS A 80 -14.61 5.66 -5.35
C LYS A 80 -13.32 4.90 -5.64
N PRO A 81 -12.86 4.01 -4.75
CA PRO A 81 -11.69 3.17 -5.02
C PRO A 81 -11.93 2.20 -6.17
N GLU A 82 -10.96 2.14 -7.09
CA GLU A 82 -10.96 1.20 -8.20
C GLU A 82 -9.78 0.23 -8.07
N PRO A 83 -9.92 -1.04 -8.48
CA PRO A 83 -8.81 -1.99 -8.45
C PRO A 83 -7.74 -1.60 -9.48
N THR A 84 -6.47 -1.67 -9.07
CA THR A 84 -5.33 -1.57 -9.98
C THR A 84 -5.03 -2.92 -10.63
N VAL A 85 -3.99 -2.98 -11.47
CA VAL A 85 -3.47 -4.24 -12.03
C VAL A 85 -2.62 -5.04 -11.02
N LEU A 86 -2.28 -4.48 -9.87
CA LEU A 86 -1.44 -5.13 -8.87
C LEU A 86 -2.27 -6.02 -7.95
N PRO A 87 -1.96 -7.33 -7.86
CA PRO A 87 -2.62 -8.21 -6.89
C PRO A 87 -2.28 -7.80 -5.45
N ASN A 88 -3.20 -8.08 -4.53
CA ASN A 88 -3.00 -7.89 -3.10
C ASN A 88 -3.64 -9.02 -2.30
N ASN A 89 -2.91 -9.59 -1.37
CA ASN A 89 -3.35 -10.69 -0.51
C ASN A 89 -3.78 -10.23 0.88
N ASN A 90 -4.40 -9.07 0.99
CA ASN A 90 -4.72 -8.42 2.27
C ASN A 90 -3.47 -8.16 3.14
N SER A 91 -2.34 -7.89 2.50
CA SER A 91 -1.10 -7.44 3.16
C SER A 91 -0.94 -5.94 3.02
N SER A 92 -0.26 -5.35 3.99
CA SER A 92 0.11 -3.93 3.94
C SER A 92 1.00 -3.64 2.74
N ILE A 93 0.87 -2.44 2.23
CA ILE A 93 1.66 -1.87 1.15
C ILE A 93 2.39 -0.64 1.65
N SER A 94 3.37 -0.18 0.90
CA SER A 94 4.02 1.11 1.12
C SER A 94 4.27 1.76 -0.23
N ALA A 95 3.85 3.00 -0.40
CA ALA A 95 3.98 3.71 -1.66
C ALA A 95 4.55 5.11 -1.47
N LEU A 96 5.30 5.59 -2.47
CA LEU A 96 5.84 6.95 -2.48
C LEU A 96 6.09 7.43 -3.92
N LYS A 97 6.11 8.74 -4.11
CA LYS A 97 6.61 9.37 -5.32
C LYS A 97 8.12 9.54 -5.21
N LEU A 98 8.84 9.01 -6.19
CA LEU A 98 10.29 9.15 -6.32
C LEU A 98 10.68 10.55 -6.79
N GLN A 99 11.93 10.96 -6.54
CA GLN A 99 12.51 12.20 -7.07
C GLN A 99 12.44 12.29 -8.60
N SER A 100 12.39 11.15 -9.29
CA SER A 100 12.18 11.06 -10.75
C SER A 100 10.74 11.36 -11.20
N GLY A 101 9.80 11.55 -10.27
CA GLY A 101 8.38 11.69 -10.54
C GLY A 101 7.61 10.38 -10.64
N ARG A 102 8.29 9.23 -10.71
CA ARG A 102 7.66 7.89 -10.75
C ARG A 102 7.00 7.56 -9.41
N LEU A 103 5.91 6.82 -9.48
CA LEU A 103 5.29 6.20 -8.31
C LEU A 103 5.96 4.84 -8.06
N ALA A 104 6.37 4.58 -6.82
CA ALA A 104 6.88 3.29 -6.39
C ALA A 104 5.95 2.68 -5.34
N ILE A 105 5.73 1.37 -5.40
CA ILE A 105 4.95 0.62 -4.42
C ILE A 105 5.67 -0.67 -4.03
N ALA A 106 5.80 -0.93 -2.73
CA ALA A 106 6.22 -2.21 -2.18
C ALA A 106 4.98 -2.99 -1.70
N TYR A 107 4.86 -4.26 -2.09
CA TYR A 107 3.67 -5.07 -1.87
C TYR A 107 3.97 -6.56 -1.96
N ASN A 108 2.99 -7.40 -1.61
CA ASN A 108 3.07 -8.85 -1.86
C ASN A 108 2.27 -9.18 -3.13
N PRO A 109 2.91 -9.58 -4.24
CA PRO A 109 2.25 -9.77 -5.55
C PRO A 109 1.51 -11.11 -5.64
N THR A 110 0.57 -11.32 -4.74
CA THR A 110 -0.31 -12.50 -4.69
C THR A 110 -1.74 -12.09 -4.35
N HIS A 111 -2.71 -12.93 -4.65
CA HIS A 111 -4.11 -12.76 -4.31
C HIS A 111 -4.76 -14.13 -4.08
N VAL A 112 -5.97 -14.16 -3.52
CA VAL A 112 -6.75 -15.41 -3.45
C VAL A 112 -7.40 -15.69 -4.80
N PRO A 113 -7.50 -16.98 -5.23
CA PRO A 113 -8.04 -17.32 -6.52
C PRO A 113 -9.53 -16.92 -6.74
N ASN A 114 -10.31 -16.92 -5.66
CA ASN A 114 -11.74 -16.61 -5.69
C ASN A 114 -12.08 -15.65 -4.55
N PRO A 115 -11.86 -14.33 -4.71
CA PRO A 115 -12.18 -13.35 -3.69
C PRO A 115 -13.70 -13.34 -3.44
N GLN A 116 -14.08 -13.30 -2.17
CA GLN A 116 -15.48 -13.19 -1.76
C GLN A 116 -15.73 -11.76 -1.24
N TYR A 117 -16.35 -10.95 -2.05
CA TYR A 117 -16.69 -9.57 -1.68
C TYR A 117 -17.65 -9.56 -0.48
N GLY A 118 -17.42 -8.62 0.45
CA GLY A 118 -18.13 -8.56 1.72
C GLY A 118 -17.58 -9.48 2.81
N LYS A 119 -16.57 -10.31 2.53
CA LYS A 119 -15.90 -11.16 3.52
C LYS A 119 -14.39 -10.90 3.55
N VAL A 120 -13.86 -10.77 4.75
CA VAL A 120 -12.40 -10.59 4.94
C VAL A 120 -11.69 -11.90 4.65
N ALA A 121 -10.73 -11.86 3.71
CA ALA A 121 -9.83 -12.97 3.43
C ALA A 121 -8.48 -12.74 4.12
N TRP A 122 -7.97 -13.76 4.80
CA TRP A 122 -6.68 -13.76 5.47
C TRP A 122 -5.79 -14.88 4.91
N PRO A 123 -5.17 -14.70 3.73
CA PRO A 123 -4.21 -15.66 3.20
C PRO A 123 -3.02 -15.78 4.15
N GLY A 124 -2.62 -17.02 4.47
CA GLY A 124 -1.57 -17.28 5.45
C GLY A 124 -0.16 -16.89 5.00
N LEU A 125 0.07 -16.80 3.66
CA LEU A 125 1.39 -16.53 3.11
C LEU A 125 1.48 -15.09 2.60
N ARG A 126 2.56 -14.39 2.98
CA ARG A 126 2.88 -13.03 2.52
C ARG A 126 4.24 -13.01 1.83
N CYS A 127 4.38 -13.86 0.86
CA CYS A 127 5.54 -13.95 -0.03
C CYS A 127 5.08 -14.16 -1.48
N PRO A 128 5.87 -13.72 -2.45
CA PRO A 128 7.06 -12.91 -2.32
C PRO A 128 6.78 -11.47 -1.85
N VAL A 129 7.83 -10.66 -1.69
CA VAL A 129 7.73 -9.19 -1.61
C VAL A 129 8.35 -8.59 -2.86
N ALA A 130 7.70 -7.60 -3.43
CA ALA A 130 8.11 -6.93 -4.67
C ALA A 130 8.05 -5.41 -4.55
N VAL A 131 8.75 -4.75 -5.44
CA VAL A 131 8.59 -3.31 -5.73
C VAL A 131 8.15 -3.17 -7.18
N ALA A 132 7.09 -2.40 -7.41
CA ALA A 132 6.61 -2.01 -8.73
C ALA A 132 6.74 -0.50 -8.93
N LEU A 133 6.96 -0.09 -10.19
CA LEU A 133 7.05 1.31 -10.58
C LEU A 133 6.01 1.64 -11.65
N SER A 134 5.43 2.83 -11.52
CA SER A 134 4.49 3.44 -12.46
C SER A 134 5.01 4.78 -12.92
N GLU A 135 4.81 5.11 -14.20
CA GLU A 135 5.13 6.40 -14.80
C GLU A 135 3.88 7.23 -15.12
N ASP A 136 2.70 6.65 -14.93
CA ASP A 136 1.41 7.19 -15.33
C ASP A 136 0.44 7.41 -14.14
N GLY A 137 1.00 7.62 -12.95
CA GLY A 137 0.22 7.90 -11.73
C GLY A 137 -0.52 6.69 -11.16
N GLY A 138 -0.05 5.47 -11.42
CA GLY A 138 -0.63 4.25 -10.88
C GLY A 138 -1.63 3.54 -11.78
N LYS A 139 -1.79 3.97 -13.04
CA LYS A 139 -2.63 3.30 -14.03
C LYS A 139 -2.00 1.99 -14.51
N THR A 140 -0.69 2.02 -14.77
CA THR A 140 0.08 0.83 -15.13
C THR A 140 1.36 0.71 -14.31
N PHE A 141 1.86 -0.52 -14.17
CA PHE A 141 3.09 -0.84 -13.45
C PHE A 141 3.98 -1.77 -14.30
N PRO A 142 4.61 -1.24 -15.37
CA PRO A 142 5.37 -2.08 -16.32
C PRO A 142 6.66 -2.64 -15.73
N MET A 143 7.17 -2.07 -14.64
CA MET A 143 8.41 -2.51 -14.00
C MET A 143 8.07 -3.12 -12.63
N VAL A 144 8.31 -4.43 -12.49
CA VAL A 144 8.14 -5.15 -11.23
C VAL A 144 9.41 -5.93 -10.93
N ARG A 145 9.96 -5.74 -9.73
CA ARG A 145 11.11 -6.49 -9.23
C ARG A 145 10.77 -7.24 -7.96
N LEU A 146 10.97 -8.56 -7.98
CA LEU A 146 10.90 -9.37 -6.77
C LEU A 146 12.13 -9.12 -5.90
N MET A 147 11.92 -8.66 -4.68
CA MET A 147 12.98 -8.38 -3.71
C MET A 147 13.32 -9.63 -2.90
N GLU A 148 12.31 -10.45 -2.59
CA GLU A 148 12.45 -11.71 -1.87
C GLU A 148 11.41 -12.71 -2.38
N ARG A 149 11.83 -13.89 -2.78
CA ARG A 149 10.95 -14.91 -3.39
C ARG A 149 10.35 -15.89 -2.40
N GLY A 150 10.94 -16.03 -1.23
CA GLY A 150 10.49 -16.98 -0.22
C GLY A 150 11.01 -18.40 -0.36
N GLU A 151 11.65 -18.74 -1.49
CA GLU A 151 12.20 -20.09 -1.72
C GLU A 151 13.66 -19.98 -2.17
N GLY A 152 14.57 -20.53 -1.38
CA GLY A 152 15.99 -20.64 -1.73
C GLY A 152 16.76 -19.33 -1.89
N PHE A 153 16.08 -18.19 -1.74
CA PHE A 153 16.70 -16.89 -1.96
C PHE A 153 17.57 -16.45 -0.79
N SER A 154 17.19 -16.81 0.42
CA SER A 154 17.94 -16.56 1.67
C SER A 154 18.33 -17.84 2.40
N GLY A 155 18.33 -18.99 1.69
CA GLY A 155 18.64 -20.30 2.23
C GLY A 155 17.42 -21.12 2.63
N GLU A 156 17.69 -22.37 3.01
CA GLU A 156 16.66 -23.38 3.32
C GLU A 156 15.76 -22.99 4.49
N GLU A 157 16.31 -22.32 5.48
CA GLU A 157 15.55 -21.81 6.64
C GLU A 157 14.44 -20.86 6.20
N ASN A 158 14.66 -20.06 5.15
CA ASN A 158 13.67 -19.15 4.63
C ASN A 158 12.48 -19.87 3.98
N THR A 159 12.70 -20.99 3.34
CA THR A 159 11.63 -21.78 2.70
C THR A 159 10.70 -22.43 3.70
N THR A 160 11.20 -22.83 4.85
CA THR A 160 10.44 -23.58 5.87
C THR A 160 9.82 -22.67 6.92
N ASN A 161 10.53 -21.63 7.34
CA ASN A 161 10.19 -20.85 8.53
C ASN A 161 9.84 -19.39 8.26
N ASN A 162 10.08 -18.87 7.05
CA ASN A 162 9.85 -17.45 6.74
C ASN A 162 9.08 -17.25 5.45
N LYS A 163 7.76 -17.30 5.54
CA LYS A 163 6.84 -16.99 4.44
C LYS A 163 6.00 -15.73 4.73
N GLN A 164 6.50 -14.87 5.61
CA GLN A 164 5.82 -13.68 6.11
C GLN A 164 6.72 -12.46 5.93
N TYR A 165 6.71 -11.88 4.70
CA TYR A 165 7.37 -10.61 4.39
C TYR A 165 6.33 -9.51 4.48
N GLU A 166 6.16 -8.98 5.68
CA GLU A 166 5.03 -8.13 6.01
C GLU A 166 5.46 -6.69 6.26
N TYR A 167 4.47 -5.79 6.19
CA TYR A 167 4.63 -4.39 6.55
C TYR A 167 5.84 -3.75 5.87
N PRO A 168 5.91 -3.80 4.54
CA PRO A 168 6.99 -3.13 3.84
C PRO A 168 6.93 -1.62 4.13
N TYR A 169 8.09 -1.03 4.30
CA TYR A 169 8.26 0.41 4.37
C TYR A 169 9.28 0.83 3.32
N LEU A 170 8.86 1.71 2.43
CA LEU A 170 9.65 2.19 1.30
C LEU A 170 10.00 3.66 1.51
N MET A 171 11.25 4.03 1.29
CA MET A 171 11.70 5.42 1.30
C MET A 171 12.77 5.65 0.24
N GLN A 172 12.97 6.89 -0.15
CA GLN A 172 14.08 7.29 -1.00
C GLN A 172 15.01 8.24 -0.25
N GLY A 173 16.30 7.91 -0.26
CA GLY A 173 17.34 8.76 0.31
C GLY A 173 17.60 10.01 -0.54
N LYS A 174 18.31 10.98 0.04
CA LYS A 174 18.74 12.19 -0.70
C LYS A 174 19.67 11.88 -1.86
N ASP A 175 20.37 10.75 -1.80
CA ASP A 175 21.26 10.22 -2.84
C ASP A 175 20.51 9.52 -3.99
N GLY A 176 19.18 9.51 -3.95
CA GLY A 176 18.31 8.88 -4.94
C GLY A 176 18.11 7.38 -4.77
N ARG A 177 18.79 6.72 -3.83
CA ARG A 177 18.61 5.28 -3.57
C ARG A 177 17.28 5.00 -2.92
N MET A 178 16.65 3.91 -3.33
CA MET A 178 15.48 3.37 -2.64
C MET A 178 15.91 2.45 -1.50
N HIS A 179 15.24 2.59 -0.39
CA HIS A 179 15.43 1.77 0.80
C HIS A 179 14.11 1.06 1.12
N LEU A 180 14.18 -0.24 1.34
CA LEU A 180 13.04 -1.08 1.68
C LEU A 180 13.33 -1.83 2.97
N ALA A 181 12.44 -1.72 3.94
CA ALA A 181 12.45 -2.53 5.16
C ALA A 181 11.15 -3.33 5.25
N TYR A 182 11.20 -4.54 5.75
CA TYR A 182 10.02 -5.39 5.96
C TYR A 182 10.26 -6.41 7.07
N ALA A 183 9.17 -6.87 7.69
CA ALA A 183 9.24 -7.93 8.67
C ALA A 183 9.75 -9.24 8.04
N TYR A 184 10.63 -9.93 8.77
CA TYR A 184 11.36 -11.10 8.32
C TYR A 184 11.38 -12.18 9.39
N LYS A 185 11.54 -13.46 9.00
CA LYS A 185 11.54 -14.60 9.92
C LYS A 185 10.34 -14.63 10.88
N ASN A 186 9.13 -14.64 10.33
CA ASN A 186 7.88 -14.61 11.10
C ASN A 186 7.81 -13.48 12.14
N ARG A 187 8.26 -12.27 11.76
CA ARG A 187 8.28 -11.05 12.58
C ARG A 187 9.32 -11.01 13.72
N ILE A 188 10.25 -11.96 13.80
CA ILE A 188 11.33 -11.89 14.80
C ILE A 188 12.52 -11.05 14.34
N GLY A 189 12.51 -10.57 13.10
CA GLY A 189 13.53 -9.71 12.55
C GLY A 189 12.95 -8.71 11.52
N ILE A 190 13.78 -7.74 11.19
CA ILE A 190 13.52 -6.78 10.09
C ILE A 190 14.64 -6.96 9.08
N LYS A 191 14.27 -7.16 7.81
CA LYS A 191 15.21 -7.15 6.70
C LYS A 191 15.21 -5.78 6.04
N TYR A 192 16.40 -5.31 5.73
CA TYR A 192 16.64 -4.05 5.02
C TYR A 192 17.37 -4.34 3.71
N VAL A 193 16.97 -3.64 2.65
CA VAL A 193 17.55 -3.69 1.29
C VAL A 193 17.67 -2.28 0.74
N SER A 194 18.77 -1.97 0.07
CA SER A 194 19.00 -0.69 -0.63
C SER A 194 19.62 -0.90 -2.01
#